data_a20163d9900353527fa42b41840b1088
#
_entry.id   a20163d9900353527fa42b41840b1088
#
_cell.length_a   1.000
_cell.length_b   1.000
_cell.length_c   1.000
_cell.angle_alpha   90.00
_cell.angle_beta   90.00
_cell.angle_gamma   90.00
#
_symmetry.space_group_name_H-M   'P 1'
#
loop_
_entity.id
_entity.type
_entity.pdbx_description
1 polymer ?
#
loop_
_entity_poly.entity_id
_entity_poly.type
_entity_poly.pdbx_seq_one_letter_code
_entity_poly.pdbx_strand_id
1 'polypeptide(L)'
;NMIENKIISLEKDCYDMKLKALEMALSTGSNGSHIGGAFSAMEIFAALYSVAYVDDTFDEKRDRIIISKAHCVLAYYTALWKKGLLCEKDLSTFDKNGTSFHGHPHRNLTYGIEFSGGSLGLGLSYAVGVALAMQKKYQSNKVYVLLGDGECDEGIVWESLMSIANFKLNNLIIIVDRNGYQLDGPTKEIMNQYSLEEKFKSFGLELLCVLNKPSDVSRVIIADTVKANGISFLMNNKMAHHCVLSLKKYEKAVEDIKAMYDGK
;
A
#
# COMPACT_ATOMS: atom_id res chain seq x y z
N ASN A 1 -17.04 22.99 0.20
CA ASN A 1 -15.90 23.06 -0.66
C ASN A 1 -15.65 21.66 -1.28
N MET A 2 -15.32 21.59 -2.59
CA MET A 2 -15.14 20.32 -3.32
C MET A 2 -14.02 19.45 -2.71
N ILE A 3 -12.94 20.06 -2.25
CA ILE A 3 -11.82 19.38 -1.60
C ILE A 3 -12.24 18.78 -0.25
N GLU A 4 -12.94 19.55 0.56
CA GLU A 4 -13.47 19.09 1.86
C GLU A 4 -14.40 17.88 1.70
N ASN A 5 -15.33 17.96 0.75
CA ASN A 5 -16.24 16.85 0.46
C ASN A 5 -15.48 15.58 0.02
N LYS A 6 -14.40 15.74 -0.76
CA LYS A 6 -13.55 14.62 -1.16
C LYS A 6 -12.81 14.02 0.03
N ILE A 7 -12.28 14.85 0.94
CA ILE A 7 -11.61 14.39 2.16
C ILE A 7 -12.58 13.59 3.03
N ILE A 8 -13.78 14.12 3.28
CA ILE A 8 -14.83 13.43 4.06
C ILE A 8 -15.18 12.07 3.43
N SER A 9 -15.31 12.02 2.10
CA SER A 9 -15.55 10.75 1.39
C SER A 9 -14.43 9.75 1.58
N LEU A 10 -13.17 10.20 1.51
CA LEU A 10 -11.99 9.33 1.71
C LEU A 10 -11.87 8.86 3.16
N GLU A 11 -12.17 9.69 4.14
CA GLU A 11 -12.21 9.30 5.54
C GLU A 11 -13.27 8.21 5.78
N LYS A 12 -14.45 8.35 5.16
CA LYS A 12 -15.49 7.31 5.21
C LYS A 12 -15.01 6.00 4.56
N ASP A 13 -14.34 6.07 3.41
CA ASP A 13 -13.77 4.90 2.77
C ASP A 13 -12.73 4.22 3.67
N CYS A 14 -11.83 4.98 4.30
CA CYS A 14 -10.87 4.45 5.26
C CYS A 14 -11.54 3.78 6.46
N TYR A 15 -12.60 4.39 6.99
CA TYR A 15 -13.39 3.80 8.09
C TYR A 15 -13.94 2.43 7.70
N ASP A 16 -14.63 2.35 6.56
CA ASP A 16 -15.22 1.10 6.07
C ASP A 16 -14.12 0.05 5.80
N MET A 17 -13.01 0.45 5.18
CA MET A 17 -11.88 -0.41 4.91
C MET A 17 -11.25 -0.97 6.19
N LYS A 18 -11.07 -0.14 7.21
CA LYS A 18 -10.50 -0.56 8.51
C LYS A 18 -11.41 -1.57 9.21
N LEU A 19 -12.71 -1.34 9.25
CA LEU A 19 -13.66 -2.29 9.84
C LEU A 19 -13.65 -3.63 9.08
N LYS A 20 -13.68 -3.59 7.75
CA LYS A 20 -13.65 -4.80 6.93
C LYS A 20 -12.32 -5.55 7.07
N ALA A 21 -11.20 -4.85 7.17
CA ALA A 21 -9.88 -5.45 7.42
C ALA A 21 -9.81 -6.15 8.79
N LEU A 22 -10.46 -5.62 9.83
CA LEU A 22 -10.57 -6.28 11.14
C LEU A 22 -11.39 -7.57 11.06
N GLU A 23 -12.50 -7.59 10.30
CA GLU A 23 -13.29 -8.81 10.05
C GLU A 23 -12.45 -9.88 9.35
N MET A 24 -11.71 -9.49 8.30
CA MET A 24 -10.80 -10.38 7.58
C MET A 24 -9.70 -10.92 8.50
N ALA A 25 -9.08 -10.05 9.30
CA ALA A 25 -8.04 -10.44 10.26
C ALA A 25 -8.56 -11.41 11.33
N LEU A 26 -9.78 -11.18 11.86
CA LEU A 26 -10.42 -12.10 12.80
C LEU A 26 -10.66 -13.48 12.15
N SER A 27 -11.05 -13.51 10.87
CA SER A 27 -11.39 -14.75 10.16
C SER A 27 -10.19 -15.69 9.94
N THR A 28 -8.94 -15.20 10.06
CA THR A 28 -7.73 -16.04 9.95
C THR A 28 -7.50 -16.93 11.17
N GLY A 29 -8.19 -16.67 12.28
CA GLY A 29 -8.07 -17.46 13.52
C GLY A 29 -6.65 -17.50 14.05
N SER A 30 -6.14 -18.71 14.33
CA SER A 30 -4.78 -18.91 14.87
C SER A 30 -3.65 -18.58 13.89
N ASN A 31 -3.92 -18.50 12.59
CA ASN A 31 -2.89 -18.12 11.62
C ASN A 31 -2.43 -16.68 11.80
N GLY A 32 -3.35 -15.79 12.23
CA GLY A 32 -3.05 -14.37 12.36
C GLY A 32 -2.92 -13.67 11.00
N SER A 33 -2.57 -12.39 11.03
CA SER A 33 -2.40 -11.58 9.82
C SER A 33 -1.52 -10.35 10.06
N HIS A 34 -1.08 -9.72 8.97
CA HIS A 34 -0.25 -8.51 9.01
C HIS A 34 -1.14 -7.27 9.20
N ILE A 35 -1.46 -6.93 10.45
CA ILE A 35 -2.35 -5.81 10.77
C ILE A 35 -1.61 -4.47 10.73
N GLY A 36 -0.43 -4.40 11.34
CA GLY A 36 0.27 -3.12 11.53
C GLY A 36 0.60 -2.39 10.25
N GLY A 37 1.20 -3.10 9.30
CA GLY A 37 1.58 -2.55 7.99
C GLY A 37 0.40 -2.30 7.05
N ALA A 38 -0.72 -2.99 7.24
CA ALA A 38 -1.95 -2.71 6.51
C ALA A 38 -2.62 -1.43 7.02
N PHE A 39 -2.74 -1.28 8.34
CA PHE A 39 -3.41 -0.11 8.94
C PHE A 39 -2.62 1.19 8.78
N SER A 40 -1.29 1.15 8.61
CA SER A 40 -0.52 2.34 8.23
C SER A 40 -0.78 2.78 6.79
N ALA A 41 -1.16 1.84 5.91
CA ALA A 41 -1.33 2.09 4.47
C ALA A 41 -2.79 2.38 4.05
N MET A 42 -3.78 2.34 4.96
CA MET A 42 -5.20 2.51 4.61
C MET A 42 -5.48 3.83 3.89
N GLU A 43 -5.00 4.94 4.45
CA GLU A 43 -5.18 6.26 3.89
C GLU A 43 -4.46 6.42 2.55
N ILE A 44 -3.28 5.78 2.40
CA ILE A 44 -2.54 5.74 1.13
C ILE A 44 -3.39 5.03 0.06
N PHE A 45 -3.97 3.88 0.37
CA PHE A 45 -4.79 3.13 -0.57
C PHE A 45 -6.08 3.86 -0.93
N ALA A 46 -6.79 4.43 0.04
CA ALA A 46 -7.99 5.20 -0.22
C ALA A 46 -7.69 6.38 -1.16
N ALA A 47 -6.63 7.14 -0.89
CA ALA A 47 -6.21 8.26 -1.74
C ALA A 47 -5.77 7.78 -3.14
N LEU A 48 -4.97 6.72 -3.22
CA LEU A 48 -4.45 6.19 -4.48
C LEU A 48 -5.58 5.71 -5.41
N TYR A 49 -6.49 4.87 -4.90
CA TYR A 49 -7.62 4.36 -5.69
C TYR A 49 -8.67 5.43 -6.03
N SER A 50 -8.65 6.59 -5.35
CA SER A 50 -9.50 7.74 -5.69
C SER A 50 -8.99 8.53 -6.91
N VAL A 51 -7.71 8.41 -7.24
CA VAL A 51 -7.07 9.18 -8.32
C VAL A 51 -6.59 8.31 -9.48
N ALA A 52 -6.21 7.05 -9.21
CA ALA A 52 -5.76 6.13 -10.24
C ALA A 52 -6.91 5.67 -11.14
N TYR A 53 -6.66 5.65 -12.43
CA TYR A 53 -7.58 5.08 -13.41
C TYR A 53 -7.45 3.55 -13.43
N VAL A 54 -8.29 2.90 -12.64
CA VAL A 54 -8.37 1.44 -12.52
C VAL A 54 -9.83 1.02 -12.67
N ASP A 55 -10.11 0.08 -13.56
CA ASP A 55 -11.44 -0.49 -13.78
C ASP A 55 -11.37 -2.01 -13.99
N ASP A 56 -12.53 -2.63 -14.12
CA ASP A 56 -12.72 -4.07 -14.31
C ASP A 56 -12.59 -4.52 -15.77
N THR A 57 -12.42 -3.59 -16.71
CA THR A 57 -12.41 -3.90 -18.15
C THR A 57 -11.05 -4.41 -18.65
N PHE A 58 -10.00 -4.38 -17.80
CA PHE A 58 -8.62 -4.66 -18.21
C PHE A 58 -8.11 -3.80 -19.37
N ASP A 59 -8.68 -2.62 -19.55
CA ASP A 59 -8.22 -1.68 -20.57
C ASP A 59 -6.71 -1.47 -20.43
N GLU A 60 -5.99 -1.58 -21.54
CA GLU A 60 -4.55 -1.30 -21.58
C GLU A 60 -4.22 0.13 -21.10
N LYS A 61 -5.19 1.04 -21.17
CA LYS A 61 -5.08 2.44 -20.72
C LYS A 61 -5.18 2.60 -19.20
N ARG A 62 -5.55 1.55 -18.45
CA ARG A 62 -5.61 1.65 -16.97
C ARG A 62 -4.23 1.88 -16.38
N ASP A 63 -4.17 2.59 -15.27
CA ASP A 63 -2.98 2.66 -14.44
C ASP A 63 -2.64 1.30 -13.85
N ARG A 64 -1.38 1.10 -13.47
CA ARG A 64 -0.91 -0.12 -12.81
C ARG A 64 -0.56 0.20 -11.37
N ILE A 65 -1.11 -0.56 -10.44
CA ILE A 65 -0.82 -0.44 -9.01
C ILE A 65 -0.09 -1.70 -8.56
N ILE A 66 1.17 -1.53 -8.17
CA ILE A 66 2.06 -2.63 -7.77
C ILE A 66 2.35 -2.50 -6.28
N ILE A 67 2.04 -3.56 -5.53
CA ILE A 67 2.23 -3.57 -4.09
C ILE A 67 3.48 -4.37 -3.77
N SER A 68 4.61 -3.66 -3.62
CA SER A 68 5.89 -4.26 -3.22
C SER A 68 5.87 -4.63 -1.74
N LYS A 69 5.31 -3.77 -0.90
CA LYS A 69 4.98 -4.02 0.50
C LYS A 69 3.84 -5.04 0.63
N ALA A 70 4.08 -6.27 0.22
CA ALA A 70 3.06 -7.30 0.04
C ALA A 70 2.26 -7.66 1.31
N HIS A 71 2.85 -7.48 2.49
CA HIS A 71 2.20 -7.74 3.77
C HIS A 71 1.12 -6.73 4.18
N CYS A 72 0.80 -5.73 3.34
CA CYS A 72 -0.33 -4.81 3.58
C CYS A 72 -1.64 -5.26 2.88
N VAL A 73 -1.79 -6.55 2.58
CA VAL A 73 -2.93 -7.08 1.81
C VAL A 73 -4.30 -6.76 2.38
N LEU A 74 -4.46 -6.65 3.71
CA LEU A 74 -5.75 -6.26 4.31
C LEU A 74 -6.21 -4.89 3.80
N ALA A 75 -5.29 -3.91 3.70
CA ALA A 75 -5.59 -2.61 3.12
C ALA A 75 -5.79 -2.70 1.61
N TYR A 76 -4.96 -3.48 0.92
CA TYR A 76 -5.04 -3.65 -0.53
C TYR A 76 -6.38 -4.27 -0.96
N TYR A 77 -6.77 -5.40 -0.38
CA TYR A 77 -8.01 -6.07 -0.75
C TYR A 77 -9.26 -5.25 -0.38
N THR A 78 -9.23 -4.53 0.75
CA THR A 78 -10.35 -3.63 1.11
C THR A 78 -10.44 -2.42 0.19
N ALA A 79 -9.32 -1.93 -0.34
CA ALA A 79 -9.34 -0.88 -1.37
C ALA A 79 -9.90 -1.39 -2.71
N LEU A 80 -9.53 -2.60 -3.14
CA LEU A 80 -10.13 -3.25 -4.32
C LEU A 80 -11.63 -3.48 -4.14
N TRP A 81 -12.08 -3.84 -2.94
CA TRP A 81 -13.50 -3.93 -2.60
C TRP A 81 -14.21 -2.57 -2.70
N LYS A 82 -13.66 -1.52 -2.12
CA LYS A 82 -14.23 -0.15 -2.25
C LYS A 82 -14.26 0.34 -3.70
N LYS A 83 -13.32 -0.10 -4.52
CA LYS A 83 -13.30 0.20 -5.97
C LYS A 83 -14.30 -0.65 -6.77
N GLY A 84 -14.91 -1.69 -6.18
CA GLY A 84 -15.85 -2.60 -6.84
C GLY A 84 -15.18 -3.74 -7.63
N LEU A 85 -13.85 -3.92 -7.49
CA LEU A 85 -13.11 -5.01 -8.13
C LEU A 85 -13.19 -6.32 -7.34
N LEU A 86 -13.48 -6.26 -6.04
CA LEU A 86 -13.78 -7.38 -5.16
C LEU A 86 -15.16 -7.21 -4.54
N CYS A 87 -15.81 -8.33 -4.21
CA CYS A 87 -17.06 -8.34 -3.47
C CYS A 87 -16.87 -8.87 -2.04
N GLU A 88 -17.88 -8.74 -1.20
CA GLU A 88 -17.89 -9.25 0.19
C GLU A 88 -17.56 -10.75 0.26
N LYS A 89 -18.06 -11.53 -0.69
CA LYS A 89 -17.81 -12.96 -0.76
C LYS A 89 -16.33 -13.27 -0.97
N ASP A 90 -15.64 -12.49 -1.81
CA ASP A 90 -14.20 -12.62 -2.05
C ASP A 90 -13.42 -12.41 -0.75
N LEU A 91 -13.70 -11.29 -0.06
CA LEU A 91 -13.04 -10.94 1.21
C LEU A 91 -13.31 -12.00 2.29
N SER A 92 -14.49 -12.62 2.31
CA SER A 92 -14.84 -13.68 3.27
C SER A 92 -14.00 -14.96 3.12
N THR A 93 -13.29 -15.11 1.98
CA THR A 93 -12.39 -16.25 1.72
C THR A 93 -10.93 -15.96 2.08
N PHE A 94 -10.64 -14.79 2.62
CA PHE A 94 -9.27 -14.36 2.93
C PHE A 94 -8.51 -15.44 3.72
N ASP A 95 -7.33 -15.78 3.23
CA ASP A 95 -6.36 -16.73 3.81
C ASP A 95 -6.93 -18.13 4.12
N LYS A 96 -7.98 -18.53 3.39
CA LYS A 96 -8.57 -19.88 3.46
C LYS A 96 -7.99 -20.79 2.38
N ASN A 97 -8.03 -22.09 2.59
CA ASN A 97 -7.60 -23.07 1.58
C ASN A 97 -8.41 -22.91 0.30
N GLY A 98 -7.72 -22.87 -0.84
CA GLY A 98 -8.35 -22.73 -2.16
C GLY A 98 -8.79 -21.31 -2.55
N THR A 99 -8.50 -20.31 -1.72
CA THR A 99 -8.75 -18.90 -2.04
C THR A 99 -7.79 -18.36 -3.09
N SER A 100 -8.18 -17.25 -3.76
CA SER A 100 -7.28 -16.38 -4.51
C SER A 100 -6.72 -15.22 -3.66
N PHE A 101 -7.13 -15.09 -2.39
CA PHE A 101 -6.87 -13.96 -1.51
C PHE A 101 -6.02 -14.39 -0.31
N HIS A 102 -4.72 -14.55 -0.55
CA HIS A 102 -3.73 -15.00 0.44
C HIS A 102 -3.19 -13.85 1.29
N GLY A 103 -2.51 -14.17 2.37
CA GLY A 103 -1.80 -13.21 3.24
C GLY A 103 -0.69 -12.40 2.57
N HIS A 104 -0.28 -12.79 1.35
CA HIS A 104 0.49 -11.99 0.39
C HIS A 104 -0.19 -12.10 -0.98
N PRO A 105 -0.25 -11.04 -1.79
CA PRO A 105 -1.02 -11.05 -3.02
C PRO A 105 -0.37 -11.96 -4.07
N HIS A 106 -1.20 -12.73 -4.76
CA HIS A 106 -0.83 -13.44 -5.97
C HIS A 106 -1.43 -12.73 -7.18
N ARG A 107 -0.62 -12.55 -8.22
CA ARG A 107 -1.04 -11.86 -9.44
C ARG A 107 -2.30 -12.51 -10.01
N ASN A 108 -3.36 -11.71 -10.10
CA ASN A 108 -4.63 -12.11 -10.69
C ASN A 108 -5.32 -10.88 -11.28
N LEU A 109 -5.19 -10.74 -12.59
CA LEU A 109 -5.69 -9.56 -13.30
C LEU A 109 -7.22 -9.47 -13.26
N THR A 110 -7.94 -10.58 -13.10
CA THR A 110 -9.40 -10.57 -12.94
C THR A 110 -9.86 -9.70 -11.76
N TYR A 111 -8.99 -9.55 -10.76
CA TYR A 111 -9.26 -8.75 -9.56
C TYR A 111 -8.40 -7.47 -9.50
N GLY A 112 -7.69 -7.13 -10.58
CA GLY A 112 -6.80 -5.98 -10.58
C GLY A 112 -5.50 -6.18 -9.78
N ILE A 113 -5.15 -7.42 -9.42
CA ILE A 113 -3.92 -7.73 -8.70
C ILE A 113 -2.78 -7.92 -9.70
N GLU A 114 -1.91 -6.92 -9.80
CA GLU A 114 -0.89 -6.83 -10.85
C GLU A 114 0.39 -7.63 -10.55
N PHE A 115 0.68 -7.93 -9.28
CA PHE A 115 1.98 -8.48 -8.87
C PHE A 115 1.82 -9.55 -7.78
N SER A 116 2.60 -10.63 -7.86
CA SER A 116 2.75 -11.60 -6.77
C SER A 116 3.87 -11.13 -5.86
N GLY A 117 3.50 -10.65 -4.68
CA GLY A 117 4.42 -10.09 -3.70
C GLY A 117 4.80 -11.07 -2.60
N GLY A 118 5.78 -10.67 -1.78
CA GLY A 118 6.27 -11.42 -0.61
C GLY A 118 7.74 -11.14 -0.34
N SER A 119 8.60 -11.33 -1.31
CA SER A 119 10.00 -10.93 -1.22
C SER A 119 10.11 -9.41 -1.42
N LEU A 120 10.60 -8.71 -0.38
CA LEU A 120 10.67 -7.25 -0.36
C LEU A 120 11.61 -6.72 -1.46
N GLY A 121 11.29 -5.53 -1.96
CA GLY A 121 12.05 -4.82 -3.00
C GLY A 121 11.75 -5.27 -4.44
N LEU A 122 11.32 -6.53 -4.66
CA LEU A 122 11.08 -7.06 -6.01
C LEU A 122 9.94 -6.34 -6.75
N GLY A 123 8.95 -5.82 -6.02
CA GLY A 123 7.86 -5.09 -6.63
C GLY A 123 8.32 -3.82 -7.34
N LEU A 124 9.35 -3.13 -6.83
CA LEU A 124 9.91 -1.95 -7.49
C LEU A 124 10.59 -2.32 -8.80
N SER A 125 11.41 -3.37 -8.83
CA SER A 125 12.07 -3.81 -10.06
C SER A 125 11.07 -4.31 -11.11
N TYR A 126 9.99 -4.97 -10.68
CA TYR A 126 8.87 -5.32 -11.56
C TYR A 126 8.19 -4.07 -12.11
N ALA A 127 7.93 -3.06 -11.27
CA ALA A 127 7.34 -1.78 -11.68
C ALA A 127 8.20 -1.04 -12.72
N VAL A 128 9.53 -1.11 -12.59
CA VAL A 128 10.48 -0.58 -13.59
C VAL A 128 10.26 -1.23 -14.95
N GLY A 129 10.15 -2.56 -15.00
CA GLY A 129 9.89 -3.30 -16.24
C GLY A 129 8.55 -2.91 -16.87
N VAL A 130 7.48 -2.79 -16.07
CA VAL A 130 6.15 -2.37 -16.52
C VAL A 130 6.19 -0.94 -17.06
N ALA A 131 6.77 0.01 -16.31
CA ALA A 131 6.86 1.41 -16.71
C ALA A 131 7.67 1.59 -18.00
N LEU A 132 8.78 0.88 -18.13
CA LEU A 132 9.61 0.89 -19.34
C LEU A 132 8.83 0.33 -20.55
N ALA A 133 8.11 -0.78 -20.38
CA ALA A 133 7.29 -1.35 -21.45
C ALA A 133 6.18 -0.39 -21.89
N MET A 134 5.51 0.28 -20.95
CA MET A 134 4.48 1.28 -21.24
C MET A 134 5.06 2.51 -21.96
N GLN A 135 6.21 3.00 -21.51
CA GLN A 135 6.93 4.09 -22.16
C GLN A 135 7.29 3.73 -23.62
N LYS A 136 7.78 2.51 -23.85
CA LYS A 136 8.11 2.01 -25.22
C LYS A 136 6.88 1.88 -26.12
N LYS A 137 5.70 1.62 -25.53
CA LYS A 137 4.42 1.56 -26.26
C LYS A 137 3.74 2.92 -26.39
N TYR A 138 4.38 4.02 -25.94
CA TYR A 138 3.81 5.38 -25.94
C TYR A 138 2.49 5.49 -25.17
N GLN A 139 2.32 4.70 -24.11
CA GLN A 139 1.16 4.74 -23.23
C GLN A 139 1.31 5.87 -22.20
N SER A 140 0.23 6.61 -21.94
CA SER A 140 0.23 7.77 -21.04
C SER A 140 -0.15 7.47 -19.60
N ASN A 141 -0.64 6.26 -19.32
CA ASN A 141 -1.05 5.81 -18.00
C ASN A 141 0.15 5.68 -17.05
N LYS A 142 -0.13 5.67 -15.75
CA LYS A 142 0.87 5.66 -14.69
C LYS A 142 1.09 4.27 -14.11
N VAL A 143 2.28 4.07 -13.57
CA VAL A 143 2.61 2.94 -12.71
C VAL A 143 2.84 3.49 -11.31
N TYR A 144 2.07 3.03 -10.35
CA TYR A 144 2.24 3.33 -8.94
C TYR A 144 2.84 2.11 -8.25
N VAL A 145 3.83 2.31 -7.41
CA VAL A 145 4.40 1.23 -6.60
C VAL A 145 4.46 1.64 -5.14
N LEU A 146 3.91 0.80 -4.26
CA LEU A 146 3.94 1.01 -2.81
C LEU A 146 5.06 0.19 -2.17
N LEU A 147 5.97 0.88 -1.51
CA LEU A 147 7.05 0.34 -0.68
C LEU A 147 6.77 0.58 0.80
N GLY A 148 7.37 -0.23 1.67
CA GLY A 148 7.57 0.11 3.08
C GLY A 148 8.91 0.81 3.29
N ASP A 149 9.04 1.56 4.40
CA ASP A 149 10.31 2.17 4.79
C ASP A 149 11.38 1.11 5.11
N GLY A 150 11.05 0.09 5.92
CA GLY A 150 11.97 -1.02 6.17
C GLY A 150 12.34 -1.82 4.93
N GLU A 151 11.47 -1.86 3.92
CA GLU A 151 11.76 -2.46 2.61
C GLU A 151 12.87 -1.73 1.86
N CYS A 152 13.06 -0.44 2.13
CA CYS A 152 14.14 0.35 1.54
C CYS A 152 15.55 -0.07 2.05
N ASP A 153 15.66 -1.01 2.97
CA ASP A 153 16.94 -1.64 3.34
C ASP A 153 17.39 -2.68 2.30
N GLU A 154 16.50 -3.13 1.41
CA GLU A 154 16.82 -4.06 0.34
C GLU A 154 17.66 -3.38 -0.76
N GLY A 155 18.79 -3.98 -1.13
CA GLY A 155 19.68 -3.42 -2.17
C GLY A 155 19.02 -3.23 -3.51
N ILE A 156 18.09 -4.14 -3.90
CA ILE A 156 17.37 -4.07 -5.18
C ILE A 156 16.51 -2.81 -5.32
N VAL A 157 16.10 -2.18 -4.22
CA VAL A 157 15.40 -0.88 -4.26
C VAL A 157 16.31 0.15 -4.92
N TRP A 158 17.55 0.27 -4.46
CA TRP A 158 18.53 1.23 -4.95
C TRP A 158 19.02 0.92 -6.37
N GLU A 159 19.21 -0.36 -6.68
CA GLU A 159 19.52 -0.83 -8.04
C GLU A 159 18.41 -0.47 -9.03
N SER A 160 17.16 -0.60 -8.59
CA SER A 160 16.00 -0.18 -9.39
C SER A 160 15.99 1.32 -9.66
N LEU A 161 16.39 2.16 -8.69
CA LEU A 161 16.47 3.61 -8.86
C LEU A 161 17.52 4.01 -9.90
N MET A 162 18.63 3.28 -10.03
CA MET A 162 19.59 3.50 -11.10
C MET A 162 18.94 3.33 -12.48
N SER A 163 18.13 2.29 -12.65
CA SER A 163 17.38 2.04 -13.89
C SER A 163 16.31 3.10 -14.15
N ILE A 164 15.56 3.48 -13.11
CA ILE A 164 14.52 4.52 -13.18
C ILE A 164 15.12 5.83 -13.67
N ALA A 165 16.23 6.26 -13.09
CA ALA A 165 16.92 7.49 -13.46
C ALA A 165 17.47 7.41 -14.90
N ASN A 166 18.17 6.30 -15.23
CA ASN A 166 18.78 6.11 -16.55
C ASN A 166 17.75 6.11 -17.68
N PHE A 167 16.62 5.44 -17.50
CA PHE A 167 15.54 5.36 -18.51
C PHE A 167 14.54 6.51 -18.42
N LYS A 168 14.68 7.42 -17.47
CA LYS A 168 13.79 8.58 -17.24
C LYS A 168 12.31 8.16 -17.20
N LEU A 169 11.99 7.22 -16.33
CA LEU A 169 10.65 6.63 -16.22
C LEU A 169 9.67 7.58 -15.53
N ASN A 170 9.33 8.71 -16.16
CA ASN A 170 8.44 9.74 -15.62
C ASN A 170 6.96 9.30 -15.48
N ASN A 171 6.64 8.12 -15.97
CA ASN A 171 5.35 7.45 -15.79
C ASN A 171 5.30 6.58 -14.51
N LEU A 172 6.43 6.42 -13.79
CA LEU A 172 6.52 5.68 -12.54
C LEU A 172 6.47 6.62 -11.34
N ILE A 173 5.58 6.32 -10.39
CA ILE A 173 5.43 7.04 -9.13
C ILE A 173 5.65 6.05 -7.98
N ILE A 174 6.66 6.32 -7.17
CA ILE A 174 6.97 5.54 -5.97
C ILE A 174 6.25 6.15 -4.78
N ILE A 175 5.63 5.32 -3.96
CA ILE A 175 5.02 5.71 -2.70
C ILE A 175 5.71 4.90 -1.61
N VAL A 176 6.23 5.56 -0.59
CA VAL A 176 6.85 4.92 0.58
C VAL A 176 5.96 5.13 1.78
N ASP A 177 5.45 4.05 2.35
CA ASP A 177 4.77 4.05 3.65
C ASP A 177 5.84 4.10 4.75
N ARG A 178 6.16 5.32 5.23
CA ARG A 178 7.12 5.54 6.30
C ARG A 178 6.41 5.49 7.65
N ASN A 179 6.18 4.28 8.14
CA ASN A 179 5.56 4.06 9.45
C ASN A 179 6.56 3.96 10.61
N GLY A 180 7.86 4.02 10.33
CA GLY A 180 8.94 4.03 11.31
C GLY A 180 9.26 2.67 11.92
N TYR A 181 8.66 1.57 11.44
CA TYR A 181 8.83 0.23 12.01
C TYR A 181 9.02 -0.84 10.94
N GLN A 182 9.95 -1.72 11.17
CA GLN A 182 10.06 -3.01 10.47
C GLN A 182 9.71 -4.18 11.41
N LEU A 183 10.02 -5.44 11.02
CA LEU A 183 9.61 -6.63 11.77
C LEU A 183 10.12 -6.59 13.22
N ASP A 184 11.41 -6.33 13.42
CA ASP A 184 12.09 -6.47 14.71
C ASP A 184 12.01 -5.23 15.60
N GLY A 185 11.62 -4.08 15.05
CA GLY A 185 11.54 -2.84 15.82
C GLY A 185 11.50 -1.55 14.97
N PRO A 186 11.76 -0.41 15.60
CA PRO A 186 11.89 0.85 14.90
C PRO A 186 12.98 0.81 13.82
N THR A 187 12.69 1.28 12.60
CA THR A 187 13.64 1.27 11.48
C THR A 187 14.96 1.96 11.86
N LYS A 188 14.87 3.06 12.62
CA LYS A 188 16.04 3.82 13.06
C LYS A 188 16.99 3.01 13.97
N GLU A 189 16.46 2.03 14.73
CA GLU A 189 17.24 1.21 15.65
C GLU A 189 17.76 -0.07 14.97
N ILE A 190 17.01 -0.61 14.02
CA ILE A 190 17.37 -1.86 13.33
C ILE A 190 18.38 -1.58 12.20
N MET A 191 18.03 -0.66 11.28
CA MET A 191 18.90 -0.21 10.20
C MET A 191 18.61 1.26 9.94
N ASN A 192 19.46 2.15 10.43
CA ASN A 192 19.23 3.58 10.28
C ASN A 192 19.39 4.03 8.82
N GLN A 193 18.27 4.38 8.22
CA GLN A 193 18.21 4.81 6.83
C GLN A 193 18.61 6.27 6.61
N TYR A 194 18.83 7.05 7.69
CA TYR A 194 19.03 8.50 7.61
C TYR A 194 17.88 9.16 6.83
N SER A 195 18.16 10.12 5.94
CA SER A 195 17.12 10.77 5.13
C SER A 195 16.84 9.96 3.87
N LEU A 196 15.65 9.34 3.79
CA LEU A 196 15.16 8.72 2.57
C LEU A 196 14.97 9.76 1.46
N GLU A 197 14.55 10.97 1.81
CA GLU A 197 14.38 12.09 0.88
C GLU A 197 15.66 12.40 0.12
N GLU A 198 16.78 12.54 0.85
CA GLU A 198 18.07 12.84 0.23
C GLU A 198 18.59 11.68 -0.60
N LYS A 199 18.35 10.45 -0.17
CA LYS A 199 18.70 9.25 -0.94
C LYS A 199 17.94 9.21 -2.27
N PHE A 200 16.62 9.36 -2.26
CA PHE A 200 15.84 9.37 -3.52
C PHE A 200 16.25 10.52 -4.44
N LYS A 201 16.47 11.71 -3.89
CA LYS A 201 16.96 12.86 -4.67
C LYS A 201 18.33 12.60 -5.29
N SER A 202 19.23 11.91 -4.60
CA SER A 202 20.57 11.60 -5.12
C SER A 202 20.55 10.74 -6.39
N PHE A 203 19.46 9.97 -6.60
CA PHE A 203 19.19 9.24 -7.85
C PHE A 203 18.43 10.07 -8.88
N GLY A 204 18.19 11.37 -8.64
CA GLY A 204 17.52 12.25 -9.58
C GLY A 204 15.98 12.17 -9.56
N LEU A 205 15.37 11.60 -8.52
CA LEU A 205 13.92 11.58 -8.37
C LEU A 205 13.42 12.88 -7.73
N GLU A 206 12.24 13.32 -8.14
CA GLU A 206 11.55 14.47 -7.56
C GLU A 206 10.66 14.03 -6.40
N LEU A 207 10.81 14.68 -5.24
CA LEU A 207 9.85 14.54 -4.14
C LEU A 207 8.54 15.22 -4.52
N LEU A 208 7.46 14.47 -4.49
CA LEU A 208 6.16 14.94 -4.93
C LEU A 208 5.38 15.54 -3.77
N CYS A 209 5.16 16.86 -3.84
CA CYS A 209 4.20 17.56 -2.98
C CYS A 209 2.83 17.76 -3.64
N VAL A 210 2.75 17.71 -4.97
CA VAL A 210 1.52 17.92 -5.76
C VAL A 210 1.51 17.04 -7.01
N LEU A 211 0.51 16.16 -7.13
CA LEU A 211 0.41 15.13 -8.19
C LEU A 211 0.26 15.65 -9.62
N ASN A 212 -0.26 16.88 -9.81
CA ASN A 212 -0.71 17.36 -11.13
C ASN A 212 0.30 18.19 -11.90
N LYS A 213 1.54 18.32 -11.44
CA LYS A 213 2.55 19.07 -12.16
C LYS A 213 3.30 18.14 -13.13
N PRO A 214 3.40 18.44 -14.43
CA PRO A 214 4.24 17.68 -15.35
C PRO A 214 5.68 17.62 -14.86
N SER A 215 6.33 16.48 -15.01
CA SER A 215 7.75 16.30 -14.69
C SER A 215 8.38 15.34 -15.70
N ASP A 216 9.63 15.62 -16.06
CA ASP A 216 10.41 14.77 -16.96
C ASP A 216 11.17 13.67 -16.21
N VAL A 217 11.04 13.62 -14.89
CA VAL A 217 11.69 12.63 -14.02
C VAL A 217 10.67 11.85 -13.24
N SER A 218 11.07 10.69 -12.75
CA SER A 218 10.26 9.87 -11.83
C SER A 218 10.08 10.58 -10.49
N ARG A 219 9.00 10.24 -9.83
CA ARG A 219 8.57 10.91 -8.59
C ARG A 219 8.47 9.94 -7.43
N VAL A 220 8.72 10.45 -6.25
CA VAL A 220 8.52 9.72 -5.01
C VAL A 220 7.67 10.53 -4.02
N ILE A 221 6.72 9.84 -3.39
CA ILE A 221 5.91 10.33 -2.27
C ILE A 221 6.38 9.57 -1.04
N ILE A 222 6.87 10.27 -0.03
CA ILE A 222 7.15 9.66 1.28
C ILE A 222 6.00 10.05 2.19
N ALA A 223 5.18 9.05 2.53
CA ALA A 223 4.01 9.23 3.37
C ALA A 223 4.37 8.87 4.82
N ASP A 224 4.40 9.87 5.69
CA ASP A 224 4.54 9.66 7.13
C ASP A 224 3.23 9.10 7.69
N THR A 225 3.30 7.89 8.22
CA THR A 225 2.16 7.15 8.71
C THR A 225 2.42 6.60 10.12
N VAL A 226 1.44 5.94 10.69
CA VAL A 226 1.56 5.30 12.01
C VAL A 226 1.28 3.82 11.88
N LYS A 227 2.23 2.97 12.27
CA LYS A 227 2.04 1.51 12.27
C LYS A 227 0.83 1.13 13.13
N ALA A 228 -0.10 0.34 12.58
CA ALA A 228 -1.38 -0.01 13.19
C ALA A 228 -2.28 1.19 13.55
N ASN A 229 -2.32 2.21 12.68
CA ASN A 229 -3.05 3.46 12.89
C ASN A 229 -4.53 3.23 13.27
N GLY A 230 -4.91 3.71 14.45
CA GLY A 230 -6.25 3.60 15.01
C GLY A 230 -6.49 2.39 15.92
N ILE A 231 -5.53 1.49 16.13
CA ILE A 231 -5.66 0.35 17.05
C ILE A 231 -4.78 0.59 18.26
N SER A 232 -5.33 1.09 19.36
CA SER A 232 -4.61 1.62 20.52
C SER A 232 -3.56 0.68 21.11
N PHE A 233 -3.84 -0.62 21.20
CA PHE A 233 -2.95 -1.63 21.77
C PHE A 233 -1.90 -2.18 20.79
N LEU A 234 -1.95 -1.78 19.52
CA LEU A 234 -0.99 -2.19 18.47
C LEU A 234 -0.18 -1.00 17.91
N MET A 235 -0.62 0.24 18.11
CA MET A 235 0.06 1.40 17.52
C MET A 235 1.53 1.46 17.95
N ASN A 236 2.40 1.69 16.95
CA ASN A 236 3.85 1.82 17.14
C ASN A 236 4.46 0.65 17.94
N ASN A 237 3.96 -0.57 17.69
CA ASN A 237 4.42 -1.77 18.38
C ASN A 237 4.90 -2.80 17.34
N LYS A 238 6.08 -3.38 17.57
CA LYS A 238 6.61 -4.44 16.69
C LYS A 238 5.66 -5.65 16.60
N MET A 239 4.95 -5.97 17.67
CA MET A 239 3.96 -7.08 17.71
C MET A 239 2.81 -6.89 16.72
N ALA A 240 2.60 -5.67 16.21
CA ALA A 240 1.61 -5.40 15.20
C ALA A 240 2.02 -5.88 13.80
N HIS A 241 3.28 -6.28 13.58
CA HIS A 241 3.72 -6.71 12.25
C HIS A 241 2.89 -7.91 11.77
N HIS A 242 2.82 -8.95 12.58
CA HIS A 242 1.95 -10.11 12.37
C HIS A 242 1.39 -10.56 13.71
N CYS A 243 0.08 -10.64 13.85
CA CYS A 243 -0.56 -11.02 15.13
C CYS A 243 -1.88 -11.74 14.94
N VAL A 244 -2.24 -12.51 15.95
CA VAL A 244 -3.56 -13.15 16.08
C VAL A 244 -4.52 -12.18 16.75
N LEU A 245 -5.68 -11.98 16.12
CA LEU A 245 -6.75 -11.14 16.63
C LEU A 245 -7.80 -12.01 17.33
N SER A 246 -7.78 -12.07 18.66
CA SER A 246 -8.86 -12.72 19.43
C SER A 246 -10.14 -11.89 19.36
N LEU A 247 -11.30 -12.51 19.65
CA LEU A 247 -12.59 -11.80 19.63
C LEU A 247 -12.56 -10.54 20.52
N LYS A 248 -12.02 -10.64 21.74
CA LYS A 248 -11.88 -9.50 22.66
C LYS A 248 -11.01 -8.37 22.08
N LYS A 249 -9.90 -8.73 21.41
CA LYS A 249 -9.03 -7.74 20.75
C LYS A 249 -9.71 -7.14 19.52
N TYR A 250 -10.47 -7.93 18.79
CA TYR A 250 -11.27 -7.45 17.65
C TYR A 250 -12.31 -6.42 18.11
N GLU A 251 -13.10 -6.74 19.14
CA GLU A 251 -14.10 -5.82 19.70
C GLU A 251 -13.45 -4.50 20.12
N LYS A 252 -12.31 -4.58 20.82
CA LYS A 252 -11.57 -3.39 21.24
C LYS A 252 -11.04 -2.59 20.04
N ALA A 253 -10.52 -3.24 19.01
CA ALA A 253 -10.06 -2.57 17.81
C ALA A 253 -11.21 -1.88 17.04
N VAL A 254 -12.39 -2.50 16.99
CA VAL A 254 -13.60 -1.90 16.41
C VAL A 254 -14.02 -0.66 17.18
N GLU A 255 -14.03 -0.70 18.53
CA GLU A 255 -14.29 0.47 19.37
C GLU A 255 -13.30 1.61 19.10
N ASP A 256 -11.99 1.29 19.04
CA ASP A 256 -10.94 2.27 18.76
C ASP A 256 -11.15 2.94 17.40
N ILE A 257 -11.45 2.15 16.35
CA ILE A 257 -11.70 2.69 15.01
C ILE A 257 -12.97 3.57 14.98
N LYS A 258 -14.06 3.14 15.64
CA LYS A 258 -15.27 3.97 15.75
C LYS A 258 -14.96 5.30 16.42
N ALA A 259 -14.27 5.28 17.56
CA ALA A 259 -13.89 6.49 18.30
C ALA A 259 -12.97 7.42 17.48
N MET A 260 -12.08 6.87 16.63
CA MET A 260 -11.20 7.65 15.76
C MET A 260 -11.98 8.48 14.71
N TYR A 261 -13.16 7.99 14.29
CA TYR A 261 -14.00 8.63 13.26
C TYR A 261 -15.27 9.29 13.83
N ASP A 262 -15.56 9.16 15.13
CA ASP A 262 -16.67 9.86 15.78
C ASP A 262 -16.45 11.37 15.71
N GLY A 263 -17.42 12.06 15.09
CA GLY A 263 -17.40 13.53 14.93
C GLY A 263 -16.67 14.06 13.69
N LYS A 264 -16.26 13.18 12.77
CA LYS A 264 -15.69 13.56 11.47
C LYS A 264 -16.73 13.59 10.36
#